data_7efede1c3d830890d817eb64975391cf
#
_entry.id   7efede1c3d830890d817eb64975391cf
#
_cell.length_a   1.000
_cell.length_b   1.000
_cell.length_c   1.000
_cell.angle_alpha   90.00
_cell.angle_beta   90.00
_cell.angle_gamma   90.00
#
_symmetry.space_group_name_H-M   'P 1'
#
loop_
_entity.id
_entity.type
_entity.pdbx_description
1 polymer ?
#
loop_
_entity_poly.entity_id
_entity_poly.type
_entity_poly.pdbx_seq_one_letter_code
_entity_poly.pdbx_strand_id
1 'polypeptide(L)'
;MKVISKTHVGLVRENNEDALLIREPRLFAVADGMGGYAAGEVASRGALKAFEAALCELLQEQSTDITATLRAAVLRANEHICKMAQQNRDFSGMGTTLTALYFPEDGTAYACHMGDSRLYLFRNGVLTQVTHDHSYVAGLVEQGKITDQEALNHPQRHMLLQAVGMEEAGEAEIIHFALEADDLLLLCTDGLTDMVTAQEIESILADSPVEEAGDKLMEQALANGGRDNISLMLLAKDREKEEKDSGQENIK
;
A
#
# COMPACT_ATOMS: atom_id res chain seq x y z
N MET A 1 -1.20 6.40 -16.80
CA MET A 1 -1.61 5.32 -15.88
C MET A 1 -3.04 5.59 -15.45
N LYS A 2 -3.94 4.62 -15.52
CA LYS A 2 -5.31 4.75 -15.02
C LYS A 2 -5.35 4.38 -13.55
N VAL A 3 -6.00 5.22 -12.73
CA VAL A 3 -6.06 5.05 -11.28
C VAL A 3 -7.52 4.96 -10.83
N ILE A 4 -7.86 3.91 -10.11
CA ILE A 4 -9.15 3.73 -9.42
C ILE A 4 -8.85 3.63 -7.93
N SER A 5 -9.44 4.51 -7.13
CA SER A 5 -9.24 4.48 -5.68
C SER A 5 -10.58 4.46 -4.95
N LYS A 6 -10.65 3.68 -3.89
CA LYS A 6 -11.82 3.56 -3.03
C LYS A 6 -11.38 3.54 -1.57
N THR A 7 -12.16 4.16 -0.71
CA THR A 7 -12.01 4.06 0.75
C THR A 7 -13.38 4.06 1.40
N HIS A 8 -13.55 3.27 2.43
CA HIS A 8 -14.80 3.13 3.18
C HIS A 8 -14.53 2.86 4.66
N VAL A 9 -15.34 3.43 5.53
CA VAL A 9 -15.19 3.26 6.99
C VAL A 9 -15.47 1.82 7.46
N GLY A 10 -16.03 0.99 6.59
CA GLY A 10 -16.54 -0.33 6.96
C GLY A 10 -17.95 -0.28 7.52
N LEU A 11 -18.39 -1.39 8.15
CA LEU A 11 -19.73 -1.50 8.76
C LEU A 11 -19.68 -1.50 10.30
N VAL A 12 -18.50 -1.57 10.90
CA VAL A 12 -18.31 -1.73 12.34
C VAL A 12 -17.58 -0.54 12.97
N ARG A 13 -16.63 0.06 12.25
CA ARG A 13 -15.86 1.22 12.73
C ARG A 13 -16.68 2.50 12.65
N GLU A 14 -16.43 3.45 13.55
CA GLU A 14 -17.06 4.77 13.54
C GLU A 14 -16.26 5.79 12.71
N ASN A 15 -14.94 5.66 12.69
CA ASN A 15 -14.04 6.54 11.98
C ASN A 15 -13.24 5.77 10.94
N ASN A 16 -12.82 6.46 9.88
CA ASN A 16 -11.90 5.92 8.91
C ASN A 16 -10.49 6.43 9.20
N GLU A 17 -9.63 5.52 9.67
CA GLU A 17 -8.24 5.79 10.03
C GLU A 17 -7.28 5.48 8.86
N ASP A 18 -7.79 4.93 7.76
CA ASP A 18 -7.03 4.77 6.52
C ASP A 18 -6.78 6.10 5.81
N ALA A 19 -5.70 6.16 5.07
CA ALA A 19 -5.39 7.29 4.20
C ALA A 19 -4.84 6.82 2.85
N LEU A 20 -5.15 7.59 1.80
CA LEU A 20 -4.65 7.40 0.44
C LEU A 20 -3.85 8.61 0.00
N LEU A 21 -2.75 8.39 -0.72
CA LEU A 21 -1.97 9.41 -1.41
C LEU A 21 -1.93 9.12 -2.90
N ILE A 22 -2.34 10.10 -3.69
CA ILE A 22 -2.35 10.01 -5.15
C ILE A 22 -1.64 11.26 -5.69
N ARG A 23 -0.50 11.07 -6.32
CA ARG A 23 0.28 12.11 -7.01
C ARG A 23 0.66 11.61 -8.39
N GLU A 24 -0.33 11.71 -9.27
CA GLU A 24 -0.13 11.31 -10.66
C GLU A 24 1.00 12.09 -11.34
N PRO A 25 1.77 11.44 -12.20
CA PRO A 25 1.68 10.02 -12.58
C PRO A 25 2.61 9.10 -11.76
N ARG A 26 3.23 9.55 -10.67
CA ARG A 26 4.44 8.92 -10.14
C ARG A 26 4.37 8.36 -8.73
N LEU A 27 3.47 8.85 -7.86
CA LEU A 27 3.47 8.45 -6.45
C LEU A 27 2.08 8.10 -5.98
N PHE A 28 1.94 6.88 -5.46
CA PHE A 28 0.69 6.32 -4.94
C PHE A 28 0.98 5.60 -3.63
N ALA A 29 0.14 5.78 -2.62
CA ALA A 29 0.33 5.09 -1.36
C ALA A 29 -1.00 4.87 -0.61
N VAL A 30 -1.00 3.83 0.21
CA VAL A 30 -2.02 3.55 1.21
C VAL A 30 -1.37 3.50 2.59
N ALA A 31 -2.11 3.89 3.61
CA ALA A 31 -1.69 3.82 5.00
C ALA A 31 -2.90 3.48 5.86
N ASP A 32 -2.74 2.50 6.76
CA ASP A 32 -3.72 2.09 7.75
C ASP A 32 -3.27 2.61 9.11
N GLY A 33 -4.09 3.47 9.69
CA GLY A 33 -3.77 4.16 10.93
C GLY A 33 -4.18 3.37 12.16
N MET A 34 -3.30 3.26 13.14
CA MET A 34 -3.56 2.63 14.41
C MET A 34 -3.32 3.58 15.58
N GLY A 35 -4.19 3.50 16.61
CA GLY A 35 -4.09 4.32 17.81
C GLY A 35 -5.43 4.47 18.52
N GLY A 36 -5.41 4.99 19.76
CA GLY A 36 -6.63 5.27 20.49
C GLY A 36 -7.34 6.55 19.98
N TYR A 37 -8.69 6.59 20.02
CA TYR A 37 -9.55 7.69 19.55
C TYR A 37 -9.29 8.05 18.06
N ALA A 38 -8.89 9.29 17.76
CA ALA A 38 -8.60 9.76 16.41
C ALA A 38 -7.10 9.73 16.06
N ALA A 39 -6.27 9.04 16.86
CA ALA A 39 -4.83 9.06 16.69
C ALA A 39 -4.37 8.28 15.42
N GLY A 40 -5.08 7.22 15.03
CA GLY A 40 -4.81 6.47 13.82
C GLY A 40 -4.99 7.32 12.56
N GLU A 41 -6.08 8.09 12.45
CA GLU A 41 -6.32 9.01 11.32
C GLU A 41 -5.21 10.07 11.22
N VAL A 42 -4.75 10.59 12.36
CA VAL A 42 -3.66 11.57 12.41
C VAL A 42 -2.35 10.92 11.97
N ALA A 43 -2.08 9.68 12.40
CA ALA A 43 -0.88 8.94 12.04
C ALA A 43 -0.81 8.63 10.54
N SER A 44 -1.87 8.04 9.96
CA SER A 44 -1.90 7.66 8.55
C SER A 44 -1.74 8.86 7.62
N ARG A 45 -2.54 9.92 7.83
CA ARG A 45 -2.45 11.16 7.04
C ARG A 45 -1.12 11.90 7.25
N GLY A 46 -0.65 11.94 8.52
CA GLY A 46 0.62 12.57 8.87
C GLY A 46 1.81 11.87 8.22
N ALA A 47 1.83 10.54 8.25
CA ALA A 47 2.89 9.73 7.67
C ALA A 47 2.94 9.89 6.15
N LEU A 48 1.81 9.78 5.44
CA LEU A 48 1.78 9.96 3.99
C LEU A 48 2.23 11.36 3.57
N LYS A 49 1.80 12.40 4.28
CA LYS A 49 2.22 13.78 4.01
C LYS A 49 3.71 14.00 4.27
N ALA A 50 4.25 13.46 5.36
CA ALA A 50 5.67 13.56 5.69
C ALA A 50 6.54 12.78 4.71
N PHE A 51 6.10 11.57 4.32
CA PHE A 51 6.75 10.74 3.29
C PHE A 51 6.80 11.45 1.94
N GLU A 52 5.69 12.00 1.45
CA GLU A 52 5.62 12.76 0.20
C GLU A 52 6.59 13.94 0.23
N ALA A 53 6.55 14.75 1.30
CA ALA A 53 7.40 15.94 1.41
C ALA A 53 8.88 15.55 1.43
N ALA A 54 9.25 14.52 2.21
CA ALA A 54 10.62 14.03 2.29
C ALA A 54 11.11 13.46 0.95
N LEU A 55 10.27 12.68 0.26
CA LEU A 55 10.62 12.12 -1.05
C LEU A 55 10.83 13.23 -2.09
N CYS A 56 9.95 14.23 -2.15
CA CYS A 56 10.09 15.37 -3.06
C CYS A 56 11.39 16.14 -2.81
N GLU A 57 11.76 16.39 -1.55
CA GLU A 57 13.00 17.08 -1.17
C GLU A 57 14.23 16.25 -1.59
N LEU A 58 14.27 14.97 -1.22
CA LEU A 58 15.39 14.08 -1.51
C LEU A 58 15.63 13.87 -3.01
N LEU A 59 14.56 13.80 -3.80
CA LEU A 59 14.67 13.68 -5.26
C LEU A 59 15.27 14.96 -5.90
N GLN A 60 15.09 16.13 -5.30
CA GLN A 60 15.71 17.37 -5.78
C GLN A 60 17.23 17.40 -5.51
N GLU A 61 17.73 16.67 -4.52
CA GLU A 61 19.16 16.55 -4.20
C GLU A 61 19.96 15.71 -5.22
N GLN A 62 19.32 15.29 -6.34
CA GLN A 62 19.91 14.50 -7.43
C GLN A 62 20.52 13.16 -7.00
N SER A 63 19.97 12.54 -5.96
CA SER A 63 20.34 11.18 -5.61
C SER A 63 19.97 10.22 -6.76
N THR A 64 20.91 9.45 -7.23
CA THR A 64 20.68 8.42 -8.27
C THR A 64 20.19 7.09 -7.67
N ASP A 65 20.27 6.91 -6.37
CA ASP A 65 19.81 5.71 -5.66
C ASP A 65 18.39 5.90 -5.13
N ILE A 66 17.41 5.47 -5.93
CA ILE A 66 15.98 5.53 -5.58
C ILE A 66 15.69 4.67 -4.34
N THR A 67 16.36 3.54 -4.17
CA THR A 67 16.17 2.66 -3.00
C THR A 67 16.57 3.38 -1.71
N ALA A 68 17.75 3.98 -1.68
CA ALA A 68 18.19 4.77 -0.52
C ALA A 68 17.30 5.98 -0.28
N THR A 69 16.84 6.64 -1.34
CA THR A 69 15.94 7.80 -1.28
C THR A 69 14.60 7.43 -0.65
N LEU A 70 13.98 6.34 -1.07
CA LEU A 70 12.71 5.85 -0.51
C LEU A 70 12.86 5.45 0.97
N ARG A 71 13.94 4.73 1.34
CA ARG A 71 14.20 4.40 2.75
C ARG A 71 14.36 5.65 3.61
N ALA A 72 15.10 6.65 3.13
CA ALA A 72 15.28 7.91 3.84
C ALA A 72 13.95 8.68 3.99
N ALA A 73 13.08 8.65 2.97
CA ALA A 73 11.77 9.27 3.05
C ALA A 73 10.86 8.60 4.10
N VAL A 74 10.86 7.25 4.19
CA VAL A 74 10.12 6.54 5.25
C VAL A 74 10.69 6.84 6.63
N LEU A 75 12.01 6.85 6.76
CA LEU A 75 12.64 7.19 8.04
C LEU A 75 12.21 8.58 8.52
N ARG A 76 12.23 9.60 7.65
CA ARG A 76 11.74 10.96 7.98
C ARG A 76 10.26 10.97 8.35
N ALA A 77 9.42 10.17 7.66
CA ALA A 77 8.02 10.02 8.03
C ALA A 77 7.87 9.39 9.42
N ASN A 78 8.64 8.35 9.72
CA ASN A 78 8.66 7.71 11.03
C ASN A 78 9.06 8.69 12.15
N GLU A 79 10.16 9.42 11.96
CA GLU A 79 10.61 10.45 12.91
C GLU A 79 9.54 11.52 13.15
N HIS A 80 8.80 11.92 12.10
CA HIS A 80 7.72 12.88 12.19
C HIS A 80 6.59 12.37 13.09
N ILE A 81 6.13 11.13 12.87
CA ILE A 81 5.04 10.53 13.66
C ILE A 81 5.48 10.29 15.10
N CYS A 82 6.69 9.76 15.34
CA CYS A 82 7.24 9.62 16.69
C CYS A 82 7.30 10.95 17.44
N LYS A 83 7.74 12.02 16.78
CA LYS A 83 7.79 13.35 17.37
C LYS A 83 6.40 13.90 17.72
N MET A 84 5.42 13.70 16.86
CA MET A 84 4.04 14.10 17.15
C MET A 84 3.48 13.34 18.36
N ALA A 85 3.71 12.03 18.44
CA ALA A 85 3.27 11.20 19.56
C ALA A 85 3.91 11.63 20.90
N GLN A 86 5.19 12.03 20.88
CA GLN A 86 5.89 12.53 22.07
C GLN A 86 5.39 13.93 22.53
N GLN A 87 4.97 14.78 21.58
CA GLN A 87 4.52 16.15 21.89
C GLN A 87 3.08 16.23 22.39
N ASN A 88 2.26 15.24 22.09
CA ASN A 88 0.85 15.22 22.50
C ASN A 88 0.46 13.86 23.08
N ARG A 89 0.02 13.85 24.33
CA ARG A 89 -0.42 12.63 25.02
C ARG A 89 -1.59 11.92 24.35
N ASP A 90 -2.46 12.66 23.67
CA ASP A 90 -3.60 12.11 22.95
C ASP A 90 -3.16 11.26 21.74
N PHE A 91 -1.92 11.44 21.28
CA PHE A 91 -1.29 10.70 20.18
C PHE A 91 -0.31 9.64 20.65
N SER A 92 -0.25 9.38 21.96
CA SER A 92 0.67 8.38 22.51
C SER A 92 0.40 6.99 21.94
N GLY A 93 1.43 6.37 21.37
CA GLY A 93 1.33 5.04 20.76
C GLY A 93 0.62 5.00 19.40
N MET A 94 0.38 6.15 18.77
CA MET A 94 -0.11 6.16 17.39
C MET A 94 0.94 5.64 16.43
N GLY A 95 0.49 4.97 15.38
CA GLY A 95 1.31 4.49 14.29
C GLY A 95 0.47 4.26 13.05
N THR A 96 1.10 3.82 11.99
CA THR A 96 0.42 3.50 10.74
C THR A 96 1.26 2.57 9.87
N THR A 97 0.61 1.79 9.02
CA THR A 97 1.29 1.15 7.90
C THR A 97 1.69 2.20 6.85
N LEU A 98 2.55 1.84 5.94
CA LEU A 98 2.86 2.62 4.74
C LEU A 98 3.21 1.67 3.60
N THR A 99 2.38 1.61 2.56
CA THR A 99 2.69 0.88 1.33
C THR A 99 2.56 1.85 0.17
N ALA A 100 3.68 2.12 -0.49
CA ALA A 100 3.77 3.11 -1.54
C ALA A 100 4.37 2.54 -2.83
N LEU A 101 3.94 3.10 -3.96
CA LEU A 101 4.51 2.89 -5.28
C LEU A 101 5.06 4.20 -5.82
N TYR A 102 6.31 4.16 -6.26
CA TYR A 102 6.96 5.27 -6.97
C TYR A 102 7.43 4.84 -8.34
N PHE A 103 7.14 5.65 -9.35
CA PHE A 103 7.50 5.43 -10.75
C PHE A 103 8.45 6.55 -11.21
N PRO A 104 9.77 6.32 -11.25
CA PRO A 104 10.70 7.20 -11.93
C PRO A 104 10.49 7.21 -13.46
N GLU A 105 11.25 8.05 -14.17
CA GLU A 105 11.09 8.19 -15.63
C GLU A 105 11.54 6.97 -16.44
N ASP A 106 12.34 6.09 -15.85
CA ASP A 106 12.87 4.88 -16.48
C ASP A 106 11.85 3.73 -16.63
N GLY A 107 10.63 3.92 -16.13
CA GLY A 107 9.55 2.93 -16.23
C GLY A 107 9.63 1.78 -15.22
N THR A 108 10.59 1.81 -14.30
CA THR A 108 10.67 0.85 -13.19
C THR A 108 9.63 1.21 -12.11
N ALA A 109 8.96 0.20 -11.55
CA ALA A 109 8.13 0.37 -10.37
C ALA A 109 8.95 0.09 -9.12
N TYR A 110 8.92 1.02 -8.16
CA TYR A 110 9.50 0.84 -6.84
C TYR A 110 8.38 0.79 -5.81
N ALA A 111 8.28 -0.32 -5.08
CA ALA A 111 7.43 -0.44 -3.91
C ALA A 111 8.24 -0.15 -2.66
N CYS A 112 7.65 0.63 -1.76
CA CYS A 112 8.19 0.92 -0.43
C CYS A 112 7.15 0.51 0.60
N HIS A 113 7.53 -0.35 1.55
CA HIS A 113 6.56 -1.00 2.41
C HIS A 113 7.00 -1.08 3.87
N MET A 114 6.05 -0.85 4.77
CA MET A 114 6.15 -1.07 6.22
C MET A 114 4.75 -1.33 6.79
N GLY A 115 4.55 -2.50 7.42
CA GLY A 115 3.27 -2.92 8.02
C GLY A 115 2.69 -4.17 7.36
N ASP A 116 1.36 -4.26 7.28
CA ASP A 116 0.60 -5.37 6.69
C ASP A 116 -0.44 -4.93 5.64
N SER A 117 -0.45 -3.65 5.28
CA SER A 117 -1.08 -3.21 4.02
C SER A 117 -0.31 -3.79 2.85
N ARG A 118 -0.99 -4.19 1.77
CA ARG A 118 -0.37 -5.03 0.75
C ARG A 118 -0.31 -4.37 -0.61
N LEU A 119 0.71 -4.74 -1.39
CA LEU A 119 0.80 -4.54 -2.82
C LEU A 119 0.70 -5.90 -3.51
N TYR A 120 -0.21 -5.98 -4.47
CA TYR A 120 -0.33 -7.12 -5.39
C TYR A 120 -0.04 -6.69 -6.82
N LEU A 121 0.56 -7.60 -7.57
CA LEU A 121 0.69 -7.56 -9.02
C LEU A 121 -0.24 -8.63 -9.62
N PHE A 122 -1.17 -8.18 -10.48
CA PHE A 122 -1.97 -9.07 -11.30
C PHE A 122 -1.42 -9.04 -12.73
N ARG A 123 -0.86 -10.16 -13.17
CA ARG A 123 -0.20 -10.35 -14.46
C ARG A 123 -0.61 -11.68 -15.08
N ASN A 124 -1.02 -11.67 -16.33
CA ASN A 124 -1.40 -12.88 -17.07
C ASN A 124 -2.45 -13.74 -16.36
N GLY A 125 -3.40 -13.13 -15.66
CA GLY A 125 -4.46 -13.83 -14.92
C GLY A 125 -4.05 -14.38 -13.57
N VAL A 126 -2.85 -14.06 -13.06
CA VAL A 126 -2.33 -14.53 -11.77
C VAL A 126 -2.10 -13.34 -10.84
N LEU A 127 -2.62 -13.43 -9.62
CA LEU A 127 -2.40 -12.46 -8.55
C LEU A 127 -1.20 -12.88 -7.70
N THR A 128 -0.21 -12.02 -7.59
CA THR A 128 0.98 -12.26 -6.76
C THR A 128 1.11 -11.14 -5.74
N GLN A 129 1.24 -11.48 -4.45
CA GLN A 129 1.59 -10.51 -3.43
C GLN A 129 3.06 -10.12 -3.60
N VAL A 130 3.33 -8.83 -3.72
CA VAL A 130 4.68 -8.27 -3.93
C VAL A 130 5.37 -7.96 -2.60
N THR A 131 4.61 -7.41 -1.64
CA THR A 131 5.11 -7.06 -0.29
C THR A 131 5.00 -8.24 0.67
N HIS A 132 5.81 -8.23 1.74
CA HIS A 132 5.73 -9.21 2.84
C HIS A 132 5.15 -8.54 4.08
N ASP A 133 4.11 -9.12 4.68
CA ASP A 133 3.49 -8.54 5.86
C ASP A 133 4.47 -8.49 7.03
N HIS A 134 4.68 -7.33 7.61
CA HIS A 134 5.49 -7.15 8.81
C HIS A 134 4.66 -7.40 10.07
N SER A 135 3.96 -8.54 10.12
CA SER A 135 3.13 -8.96 11.23
C SER A 135 3.74 -10.14 12.01
N TYR A 136 3.30 -10.31 13.26
CA TYR A 136 3.75 -11.43 14.09
C TYR A 136 3.41 -12.79 13.45
N VAL A 137 2.22 -12.90 12.89
CA VAL A 137 1.77 -14.17 12.28
C VAL A 137 2.50 -14.47 10.99
N ALA A 138 2.83 -13.46 10.17
CA ALA A 138 3.66 -13.65 8.98
C ALA A 138 5.04 -14.20 9.36
N GLY A 139 5.66 -13.67 10.42
CA GLY A 139 6.91 -14.20 10.94
C GLY A 139 6.82 -15.65 11.45
N LEU A 140 5.67 -16.07 11.98
CA LEU A 140 5.45 -17.47 12.39
C LEU A 140 5.28 -18.41 11.17
N VAL A 141 4.60 -17.94 10.11
CA VAL A 141 4.44 -18.69 8.85
C VAL A 141 5.79 -18.87 8.18
N GLU A 142 6.58 -17.80 8.06
CA GLU A 142 7.94 -17.85 7.47
C GLU A 142 8.86 -18.83 8.21
N GLN A 143 8.74 -18.90 9.54
CA GLN A 143 9.47 -19.88 10.36
C GLN A 143 8.90 -21.30 10.30
N GLY A 144 7.80 -21.54 9.56
CA GLY A 144 7.14 -22.82 9.46
C GLY A 144 6.46 -23.29 10.76
N LYS A 145 6.19 -22.36 11.70
CA LYS A 145 5.55 -22.65 12.99
C LYS A 145 4.04 -22.79 12.89
N ILE A 146 3.44 -22.06 11.98
CA ILE A 146 2.02 -22.12 11.63
C ILE A 146 1.86 -22.09 10.12
N THR A 147 0.73 -22.54 9.62
CA THR A 147 0.32 -22.42 8.21
C THR A 147 -0.36 -21.07 7.96
N ASP A 148 -0.48 -20.65 6.69
CA ASP A 148 -1.27 -19.47 6.31
C ASP A 148 -2.72 -19.56 6.82
N GLN A 149 -3.31 -20.77 6.77
CA GLN A 149 -4.68 -20.99 7.25
C GLN A 149 -4.82 -20.78 8.75
N GLU A 150 -3.80 -21.15 9.54
CA GLU A 150 -3.78 -20.94 10.99
C GLU A 150 -3.52 -19.47 11.31
N ALA A 151 -2.72 -18.75 10.50
CA ALA A 151 -2.46 -17.33 10.66
C ALA A 151 -3.74 -16.48 10.59
N LEU A 152 -4.67 -16.80 9.67
CA LEU A 152 -5.95 -16.08 9.51
C LEU A 152 -6.81 -16.06 10.79
N ASN A 153 -6.71 -17.11 11.62
CA ASN A 153 -7.49 -17.27 12.85
C ASN A 153 -6.67 -17.06 14.12
N HIS A 154 -5.41 -16.63 13.99
CA HIS A 154 -4.52 -16.48 15.14
C HIS A 154 -4.94 -15.28 16.02
N PRO A 155 -4.93 -15.40 17.37
CA PRO A 155 -5.33 -14.30 18.27
C PRO A 155 -4.53 -13.01 18.10
N GLN A 156 -3.28 -13.12 17.64
CA GLN A 156 -2.36 -11.99 17.43
C GLN A 156 -2.18 -11.64 15.94
N ARG A 157 -3.16 -11.95 15.07
CA ARG A 157 -3.03 -11.71 13.62
C ARG A 157 -2.84 -10.23 13.25
N HIS A 158 -3.35 -9.30 14.06
CA HIS A 158 -3.21 -7.85 13.86
C HIS A 158 -1.99 -7.25 14.59
N MET A 159 -1.11 -8.09 15.15
CA MET A 159 0.08 -7.60 15.84
C MET A 159 1.18 -7.29 14.83
N LEU A 160 1.45 -6.00 14.63
CA LEU A 160 2.54 -5.56 13.75
C LEU A 160 3.89 -5.64 14.45
N LEU A 161 4.91 -6.05 13.73
CA LEU A 161 6.32 -6.03 14.14
C LEU A 161 7.03 -4.76 13.66
N GLN A 162 6.54 -4.16 12.56
CA GLN A 162 7.08 -2.92 12.01
C GLN A 162 5.92 -2.04 11.53
N ALA A 163 5.98 -0.76 11.89
CA ALA A 163 5.05 0.27 11.45
C ALA A 163 5.70 1.66 11.58
N VAL A 164 5.21 2.63 10.81
CA VAL A 164 5.60 4.03 10.94
C VAL A 164 5.02 4.59 12.25
N GLY A 165 5.84 5.23 13.07
CA GLY A 165 5.50 5.71 14.42
C GLY A 165 6.08 4.84 15.54
N MET A 166 6.74 3.72 15.23
CA MET A 166 7.46 2.91 16.21
C MET A 166 8.90 3.45 16.40
N GLU A 167 9.38 3.49 17.64
CA GLU A 167 10.77 3.94 17.94
C GLU A 167 11.80 3.00 17.32
N GLU A 168 11.52 1.70 17.27
CA GLU A 168 12.36 0.67 16.65
C GLU A 168 11.61 0.10 15.41
N ALA A 169 11.25 0.96 14.46
CA ALA A 169 10.44 0.57 13.30
C ALA A 169 11.15 -0.40 12.33
N GLY A 170 12.48 -0.53 12.42
CA GLY A 170 13.27 -1.24 11.42
C GLY A 170 13.43 -0.45 10.12
N GLU A 171 13.95 -1.11 9.08
CA GLU A 171 14.08 -0.53 7.75
C GLU A 171 12.86 -0.87 6.89
N ALA A 172 12.40 0.10 6.09
CA ALA A 172 11.35 -0.16 5.11
C ALA A 172 11.82 -1.18 4.05
N GLU A 173 10.95 -2.13 3.70
CA GLU A 173 11.16 -3.03 2.58
C GLU A 173 11.06 -2.24 1.27
N ILE A 174 12.08 -2.34 0.41
CA ILE A 174 12.07 -1.74 -0.93
C ILE A 174 12.19 -2.83 -1.97
N ILE A 175 11.18 -2.92 -2.83
CA ILE A 175 11.11 -3.88 -3.91
C ILE A 175 11.05 -3.11 -5.23
N HIS A 176 11.74 -3.56 -6.26
CA HIS A 176 11.63 -2.95 -7.59
C HIS A 176 11.42 -4.01 -8.65
N PHE A 177 10.62 -3.68 -9.64
CA PHE A 177 10.27 -4.58 -10.75
C PHE A 177 9.88 -3.79 -11.99
N ALA A 178 10.05 -4.41 -13.16
CA ALA A 178 9.58 -3.85 -14.42
C ALA A 178 8.08 -4.12 -14.60
N LEU A 179 7.34 -3.10 -15.04
CA LEU A 179 5.94 -3.25 -15.44
C LEU A 179 5.85 -3.65 -16.90
N GLU A 180 5.06 -4.68 -17.17
CA GLU A 180 4.68 -5.12 -18.50
C GLU A 180 3.37 -4.44 -18.94
N ALA A 181 3.06 -4.56 -20.25
CA ALA A 181 1.75 -4.18 -20.73
C ALA A 181 0.67 -5.05 -20.08
N ASP A 182 -0.46 -4.43 -19.74
CA ASP A 182 -1.61 -5.09 -19.10
C ASP A 182 -1.43 -5.50 -17.62
N ASP A 183 -0.30 -5.15 -16.99
CA ASP A 183 -0.17 -5.28 -15.56
C ASP A 183 -1.19 -4.41 -14.82
N LEU A 184 -1.77 -5.00 -13.78
CA LEU A 184 -2.62 -4.28 -12.83
C LEU A 184 -2.01 -4.40 -11.44
N LEU A 185 -1.80 -3.26 -10.79
CA LEU A 185 -1.31 -3.20 -9.42
C LEU A 185 -2.47 -2.89 -8.48
N LEU A 186 -2.54 -3.60 -7.36
CA LEU A 186 -3.50 -3.35 -6.29
C LEU A 186 -2.75 -3.04 -5.00
N LEU A 187 -2.89 -1.79 -4.51
CA LEU A 187 -2.53 -1.43 -3.13
C LEU A 187 -3.80 -1.51 -2.29
N CYS A 188 -3.72 -2.09 -1.10
CA CYS A 188 -4.86 -2.13 -0.18
C CYS A 188 -4.43 -2.22 1.29
N THR A 189 -5.31 -1.77 2.18
CA THR A 189 -5.22 -2.02 3.62
C THR A 189 -5.77 -3.41 3.97
N ASP A 190 -5.51 -3.88 5.19
CA ASP A 190 -5.89 -5.22 5.66
C ASP A 190 -7.42 -5.42 5.69
N GLY A 191 -8.20 -4.34 5.84
CA GLY A 191 -9.66 -4.39 5.78
C GLY A 191 -10.23 -4.95 4.47
N LEU A 192 -9.48 -4.89 3.35
CA LEU A 192 -9.83 -5.62 2.15
C LEU A 192 -9.47 -7.11 2.30
N THR A 193 -8.24 -7.43 2.63
CA THR A 193 -7.69 -8.79 2.58
C THR A 193 -8.13 -9.68 3.75
N ASP A 194 -8.59 -9.10 4.84
CA ASP A 194 -9.28 -9.79 5.92
C ASP A 194 -10.70 -10.25 5.53
N MET A 195 -11.30 -9.57 4.54
CA MET A 195 -12.67 -9.84 4.09
C MET A 195 -12.74 -10.57 2.76
N VAL A 196 -11.74 -10.39 1.88
CA VAL A 196 -11.73 -10.96 0.52
C VAL A 196 -10.44 -11.76 0.33
N THR A 197 -10.57 -13.03 0.04
CA THR A 197 -9.42 -13.93 -0.16
C THR A 197 -8.66 -13.57 -1.44
N ALA A 198 -7.39 -13.95 -1.52
CA ALA A 198 -6.57 -13.73 -2.71
C ALA A 198 -7.19 -14.35 -3.98
N GLN A 199 -7.83 -15.52 -3.87
CA GLN A 199 -8.53 -16.16 -4.98
C GLN A 199 -9.76 -15.36 -5.44
N GLU A 200 -10.53 -14.78 -4.52
CA GLU A 200 -11.67 -13.91 -4.86
C GLU A 200 -11.19 -12.61 -5.51
N ILE A 201 -10.10 -11.99 -4.98
CA ILE A 201 -9.48 -10.82 -5.60
C ILE A 201 -9.04 -11.14 -7.03
N GLU A 202 -8.32 -12.25 -7.23
CA GLU A 202 -7.86 -12.72 -8.55
C GLU A 202 -9.02 -12.88 -9.51
N SER A 203 -10.10 -13.55 -9.10
CA SER A 203 -11.29 -13.75 -9.92
C SER A 203 -11.97 -12.44 -10.30
N ILE A 204 -12.13 -11.51 -9.34
CA ILE A 204 -12.73 -10.20 -9.61
C ILE A 204 -11.90 -9.40 -10.62
N LEU A 205 -10.57 -9.43 -10.48
CA LEU A 205 -9.66 -8.72 -11.40
C LEU A 205 -9.63 -9.35 -12.80
N ALA A 206 -9.76 -10.68 -12.89
CA ALA A 206 -9.81 -11.41 -14.16
C ALA A 206 -11.13 -11.18 -14.92
N ASP A 207 -12.26 -11.12 -14.20
CA ASP A 207 -13.60 -11.12 -14.76
C ASP A 207 -14.22 -9.72 -14.89
N SER A 208 -13.47 -8.65 -14.55
CA SER A 208 -14.01 -7.30 -14.51
C SER A 208 -13.12 -6.29 -15.23
N PRO A 209 -13.70 -5.33 -15.96
CA PRO A 209 -12.98 -4.13 -16.36
C PRO A 209 -12.40 -3.43 -15.12
N VAL A 210 -11.23 -2.84 -15.25
CA VAL A 210 -10.55 -2.18 -14.12
C VAL A 210 -11.40 -1.09 -13.45
N GLU A 211 -12.27 -0.45 -14.22
CA GLU A 211 -13.21 0.59 -13.77
C GLU A 211 -14.25 0.05 -12.77
N GLU A 212 -14.67 -1.20 -12.96
CA GLU A 212 -15.66 -1.87 -12.11
C GLU A 212 -15.04 -2.70 -11.01
N ALA A 213 -13.80 -3.17 -11.21
CA ALA A 213 -13.12 -4.08 -10.28
C ALA A 213 -12.99 -3.47 -8.88
N GLY A 214 -12.67 -2.16 -8.80
CA GLY A 214 -12.58 -1.46 -7.52
C GLY A 214 -13.90 -1.42 -6.74
N ASP A 215 -15.03 -1.23 -7.43
CA ASP A 215 -16.35 -1.26 -6.81
C ASP A 215 -16.72 -2.67 -6.36
N LYS A 216 -16.46 -3.68 -7.17
CA LYS A 216 -16.75 -5.08 -6.84
C LYS A 216 -15.91 -5.58 -5.65
N LEU A 217 -14.63 -5.19 -5.56
CA LEU A 217 -13.78 -5.51 -4.40
C LEU A 217 -14.33 -4.88 -3.12
N MET A 218 -14.73 -3.61 -3.18
CA MET A 218 -15.33 -2.90 -2.05
C MET A 218 -16.66 -3.54 -1.63
N GLU A 219 -17.55 -3.80 -2.57
CA GLU A 219 -18.84 -4.44 -2.33
C GLU A 219 -18.68 -5.84 -1.71
N GLN A 220 -17.72 -6.64 -2.21
CA GLN A 220 -17.41 -7.96 -1.67
C GLN A 220 -16.91 -7.88 -0.23
N ALA A 221 -15.99 -6.95 0.07
CA ALA A 221 -15.47 -6.76 1.41
C ALA A 221 -16.57 -6.34 2.40
N LEU A 222 -17.47 -5.45 1.99
CA LEU A 222 -18.62 -5.04 2.79
C LEU A 222 -19.62 -6.19 2.98
N ALA A 223 -19.91 -6.96 1.93
CA ALA A 223 -20.80 -8.13 1.99
C ALA A 223 -20.27 -9.21 2.94
N ASN A 224 -18.94 -9.38 3.03
CA ASN A 224 -18.27 -10.32 3.93
C ASN A 224 -18.13 -9.78 5.37
N GLY A 225 -18.70 -8.59 5.66
CA GLY A 225 -18.84 -8.07 7.02
C GLY A 225 -18.23 -6.70 7.26
N GLY A 226 -17.32 -6.20 6.40
CA GLY A 226 -16.74 -4.86 6.48
C GLY A 226 -16.28 -4.47 7.89
N ARG A 227 -15.51 -5.33 8.53
CA ARG A 227 -15.20 -5.23 9.97
C ARG A 227 -14.24 -4.10 10.30
N ASP A 228 -13.43 -3.69 9.33
CA ASP A 228 -12.47 -2.62 9.44
C ASP A 228 -12.67 -1.54 8.37
N ASN A 229 -11.87 -0.48 8.43
CA ASN A 229 -11.69 0.47 7.36
C ASN A 229 -11.15 -0.27 6.12
N ILE A 230 -11.67 0.04 4.95
CA ILE A 230 -11.30 -0.64 3.70
C ILE A 230 -10.82 0.41 2.72
N SER A 231 -9.56 0.33 2.35
CA SER A 231 -8.99 1.20 1.33
C SER A 231 -8.26 0.39 0.27
N LEU A 232 -8.46 0.77 -0.98
CA LEU A 232 -7.81 0.13 -2.11
C LEU A 232 -7.52 1.13 -3.24
N MET A 233 -6.50 0.80 -4.02
CA MET A 233 -6.12 1.56 -5.21
C MET A 233 -5.67 0.59 -6.30
N LEU A 234 -6.33 0.64 -7.46
CA LEU A 234 -5.96 -0.09 -8.66
C LEU A 234 -5.24 0.84 -9.62
N LEU A 235 -4.09 0.40 -10.12
CA LEU A 235 -3.26 1.13 -11.06
C LEU A 235 -3.06 0.28 -12.32
N ALA A 236 -3.55 0.74 -13.46
CA ALA A 236 -3.38 0.08 -14.76
C ALA A 236 -2.54 0.95 -15.71
N LYS A 237 -1.63 0.33 -16.43
CA LYS A 237 -0.82 1.03 -17.44
C LYS A 237 -1.70 1.38 -18.64
N ASP A 238 -1.67 2.65 -19.08
CA ASP A 238 -2.43 3.07 -20.27
C ASP A 238 -1.84 2.46 -21.55
N ARG A 239 -2.64 1.77 -22.32
CA ARG A 239 -2.26 1.19 -23.62
C ARG A 239 -2.02 2.22 -24.73
N GLU A 240 -2.60 3.40 -24.63
CA GLU A 240 -2.68 4.37 -25.75
C GLU A 240 -1.38 5.12 -26.07
N LYS A 241 -0.34 5.04 -25.22
CA LYS A 241 0.91 5.77 -25.46
C LYS A 241 1.97 5.01 -26.24
N GLU A 242 1.89 3.69 -26.34
CA GLU A 242 2.91 2.89 -27.04
C GLU A 242 2.69 2.79 -28.57
N GLU A 243 1.46 2.94 -29.06
CA GLU A 243 1.17 2.87 -30.52
C GLU A 243 1.55 4.13 -31.32
N LYS A 244 1.82 5.27 -30.66
CA LYS A 244 2.21 6.50 -31.36
C LYS A 244 3.70 6.67 -31.62
N ASP A 245 4.54 5.94 -30.91
CA ASP A 245 6.01 6.07 -31.07
C ASP A 245 6.64 5.04 -32.04
N SER A 246 5.90 3.96 -32.36
CA SER A 246 6.38 2.94 -33.32
C SER A 246 5.96 3.19 -34.78
N GLY A 247 5.25 4.29 -35.07
CA GLY A 247 4.64 4.58 -36.37
C GLY A 247 5.34 5.61 -37.25
N GLN A 248 6.52 6.15 -36.87
CA GLN A 248 7.18 7.22 -37.64
C GLN A 248 8.67 6.98 -38.03
N GLU A 249 9.05 5.75 -38.30
CA GLU A 249 10.30 5.51 -39.07
C GLU A 249 10.05 4.50 -40.19
N ASN A 250 9.47 4.97 -41.28
CA ASN A 250 9.74 4.46 -42.64
C ASN A 250 8.96 5.30 -43.65
N ILE A 251 9.60 6.33 -44.18
CA ILE A 251 9.50 6.82 -45.58
C ILE A 251 10.47 8.01 -45.71
N LYS A 252 11.72 7.74 -46.14
CA LYS A 252 12.39 8.41 -47.24
C LYS A 252 13.78 7.82 -47.45
#